data_29cfb3c11ac9c854ff76253b3f6f0881
#
_entry.id   29cfb3c11ac9c854ff76253b3f6f0881
#
_cell.length_a   1.000
_cell.length_b   1.000
_cell.length_c   1.000
_cell.angle_alpha   90.00
_cell.angle_beta   90.00
_cell.angle_gamma   90.00
#
_symmetry.space_group_name_H-M   'P 1'
#
loop_
_entity.id
_entity.type
_entity.pdbx_description
1 polymer ?
#
loop_
_entity_poly.entity_id
_entity_poly.type
_entity_poly.pdbx_seq_one_letter_code
_entity_poly.pdbx_strand_id
1 'polypeptide(L)'
;MRRIVSLAPSLTETVYALGLQDHLVGDTDYCDYPPDAQKKTKVGGGINPSLEEIASLHPDLVLVTKKFNRLETVHALETLGISSYATDPHTVDEIIASSKKLADVLGAPEAGASIAEAMQQHLSNLQEHIGALPPKRVLFIVWTQPLISVGKGTFIADALRRAGAVSVVDSEQDWPQVSLEEVARLQPDFLVFADSHSDSASPAVQALATLPGWSIVDAVGHRRFAVISEAVNRPAPRIVSAIEDLARQLHPDAFGEKPKNCKGKMEKENSPPSQRRASHDSYSPHALEGYLTIPGGQACAH
;
A
#
# COMPACT_ATOMS: atom_id res chain seq x y z
N MET A 1 5.11 31.04 -4.54
CA MET A 1 5.39 29.60 -4.68
C MET A 1 5.22 29.02 -3.28
N ARG A 2 4.38 27.99 -3.10
CA ARG A 2 4.19 27.36 -1.79
C ARG A 2 5.34 26.40 -1.51
N ARG A 3 5.81 26.37 -0.28
CA ARG A 3 6.78 25.39 0.24
C ARG A 3 6.00 24.31 0.99
N ILE A 4 6.06 23.07 0.52
CA ILE A 4 5.26 21.95 1.02
C ILE A 4 6.17 20.98 1.76
N VAL A 5 5.74 20.51 2.92
CA VAL A 5 6.30 19.33 3.58
C VAL A 5 5.23 18.25 3.61
N SER A 6 5.60 17.01 3.26
CA SER A 6 4.68 15.87 3.26
C SER A 6 5.05 14.89 4.38
N LEU A 7 4.10 14.59 5.26
CA LEU A 7 4.30 13.64 6.36
C LEU A 7 3.74 12.24 6.08
N ALA A 8 3.45 11.92 4.81
CA ALA A 8 3.01 10.58 4.42
C ALA A 8 3.42 10.25 2.98
N PRO A 9 3.87 9.00 2.70
CA PRO A 9 4.25 8.57 1.36
C PRO A 9 3.15 8.79 0.31
N SER A 10 1.89 8.51 0.62
CA SER A 10 0.76 8.71 -0.29
C SER A 10 0.57 10.16 -0.72
N LEU A 11 0.80 11.11 0.17
CA LEU A 11 0.71 12.54 -0.12
C LEU A 11 1.91 13.01 -0.95
N THR A 12 3.11 12.50 -0.65
CA THR A 12 4.30 12.72 -1.49
C THR A 12 4.04 12.25 -2.92
N GLU A 13 3.56 11.01 -3.10
CA GLU A 13 3.20 10.48 -4.42
C GLU A 13 2.15 11.34 -5.14
N THR A 14 1.16 11.82 -4.40
CA THR A 14 0.12 12.69 -4.99
C THR A 14 0.70 14.04 -5.42
N VAL A 15 1.59 14.66 -4.65
CA VAL A 15 2.28 15.89 -5.03
C VAL A 15 3.10 15.70 -6.32
N TYR A 16 3.82 14.58 -6.43
CA TYR A 16 4.56 14.25 -7.65
C TYR A 16 3.62 13.99 -8.84
N ALA A 17 2.52 13.26 -8.64
CA ALA A 17 1.54 13.02 -9.69
C ALA A 17 0.92 14.32 -10.22
N LEU A 18 0.75 15.32 -9.36
CA LEU A 18 0.27 16.66 -9.73
C LEU A 18 1.34 17.52 -10.43
N GLY A 19 2.57 17.05 -10.59
CA GLY A 19 3.67 17.83 -11.18
C GLY A 19 4.20 18.95 -10.26
N LEU A 20 3.95 18.85 -8.96
CA LEU A 20 4.30 19.87 -7.96
C LEU A 20 5.55 19.50 -7.13
N GLN A 21 6.38 18.58 -7.59
CA GLN A 21 7.59 18.11 -6.88
C GLN A 21 8.58 19.22 -6.54
N ASP A 22 8.63 20.29 -7.31
CA ASP A 22 9.53 21.44 -7.07
C ASP A 22 9.09 22.28 -5.86
N HIS A 23 7.83 22.16 -5.47
CA HIS A 23 7.26 22.78 -4.28
C HIS A 23 7.49 21.95 -3.01
N LEU A 24 7.78 20.64 -3.15
CA LEU A 24 8.05 19.74 -2.04
C LEU A 24 9.47 19.97 -1.52
N VAL A 25 9.58 20.59 -0.36
CA VAL A 25 10.85 20.93 0.29
C VAL A 25 11.31 19.91 1.32
N GLY A 26 10.41 19.04 1.79
CA GLY A 26 10.73 17.96 2.72
C GLY A 26 9.66 16.89 2.74
N ASP A 27 10.07 15.68 3.09
CA ASP A 27 9.19 14.54 3.27
C ASP A 27 9.72 13.57 4.34
N THR A 28 9.01 12.45 4.60
CA THR A 28 9.43 11.48 5.62
C THR A 28 10.45 10.48 5.09
N ASP A 29 11.13 9.78 6.01
CA ASP A 29 12.08 8.70 5.72
C ASP A 29 11.45 7.56 4.88
N TYR A 30 10.12 7.42 4.91
CA TYR A 30 9.36 6.40 4.18
C TYR A 30 8.88 6.82 2.79
N CYS A 31 9.19 8.05 2.37
CA CYS A 31 8.83 8.55 1.04
C CYS A 31 9.89 8.12 0.02
N ASP A 32 9.70 6.97 -0.59
CA ASP A 32 10.63 6.29 -1.49
C ASP A 32 10.18 6.34 -2.96
N TYR A 33 8.92 6.73 -3.23
CA TYR A 33 8.38 6.81 -4.57
C TYR A 33 7.81 8.22 -4.88
N PRO A 34 8.06 8.73 -6.10
CA PRO A 34 9.01 8.19 -7.09
C PRO A 34 10.47 8.26 -6.56
N PRO A 35 11.45 7.62 -7.22
CA PRO A 35 12.84 7.59 -6.70
C PRO A 35 13.43 8.97 -6.39
N ASP A 36 12.96 10.02 -7.06
CA ASP A 36 13.36 11.40 -6.79
C ASP A 36 12.93 11.91 -5.40
N ALA A 37 11.86 11.38 -4.82
CA ALA A 37 11.42 11.71 -3.47
C ALA A 37 12.49 11.37 -2.41
N GLN A 38 13.30 10.34 -2.64
CA GLN A 38 14.41 9.98 -1.75
C GLN A 38 15.47 11.05 -1.60
N LYS A 39 15.54 12.00 -2.56
CA LYS A 39 16.49 13.12 -2.55
C LYS A 39 16.00 14.34 -1.77
N LYS A 40 14.73 14.35 -1.37
CA LYS A 40 14.15 15.45 -0.58
C LYS A 40 14.70 15.44 0.84
N THR A 41 14.71 16.60 1.48
CA THR A 41 15.10 16.70 2.89
C THR A 41 14.19 15.85 3.75
N LYS A 42 14.77 14.95 4.53
CA LYS A 42 13.99 14.07 5.40
C LYS A 42 13.71 14.75 6.74
N VAL A 43 12.42 14.70 7.12
CA VAL A 43 11.94 15.29 8.39
C VAL A 43 11.66 14.22 9.45
N GLY A 44 12.23 13.00 9.27
CA GLY A 44 12.02 11.86 10.16
C GLY A 44 10.80 11.03 9.80
N GLY A 45 10.34 10.21 10.75
CA GLY A 45 9.19 9.32 10.55
C GLY A 45 7.85 10.06 10.59
N GLY A 46 6.83 9.55 9.86
CA GLY A 46 5.52 10.20 9.83
C GLY A 46 4.77 10.21 11.17
N ILE A 47 5.02 9.23 12.05
CA ILE A 47 4.40 9.17 13.40
C ILE A 47 5.04 10.18 14.35
N ASN A 48 6.36 10.30 14.30
CA ASN A 48 7.16 11.20 15.14
C ASN A 48 8.13 12.02 14.26
N PRO A 49 7.63 12.97 13.46
CA PRO A 49 8.48 13.81 12.65
C PRO A 49 9.26 14.80 13.53
N SER A 50 10.41 15.26 13.04
CA SER A 50 11.18 16.32 13.65
C SER A 50 10.51 17.67 13.37
N LEU A 51 9.88 18.25 14.37
CA LEU A 51 9.27 19.59 14.26
C LEU A 51 10.33 20.68 14.01
N GLU A 52 11.55 20.48 14.51
CA GLU A 52 12.67 21.38 14.29
C GLU A 52 13.07 21.40 12.80
N GLU A 53 13.24 20.20 12.19
CA GLU A 53 13.54 20.09 10.77
C GLU A 53 12.42 20.68 9.92
N ILE A 54 11.15 20.38 10.26
CA ILE A 54 10.00 20.95 9.55
C ILE A 54 10.05 22.48 9.62
N ALA A 55 10.22 23.05 10.81
CA ALA A 55 10.26 24.50 10.98
C ALA A 55 11.44 25.14 10.24
N SER A 56 12.61 24.49 10.20
CA SER A 56 13.80 24.96 9.47
C SER A 56 13.59 25.09 7.98
N LEU A 57 12.69 24.27 7.43
CA LEU A 57 12.29 24.30 6.01
C LEU A 57 11.34 25.45 5.68
N HIS A 58 10.85 26.20 6.66
CA HIS A 58 9.88 27.29 6.50
C HIS A 58 8.72 26.92 5.55
N PRO A 59 7.95 25.85 5.84
CA PRO A 59 6.87 25.42 4.96
C PRO A 59 5.66 26.38 5.06
N ASP A 60 5.00 26.61 3.94
CA ASP A 60 3.69 27.27 3.90
C ASP A 60 2.56 26.31 4.27
N LEU A 61 2.78 25.00 4.01
CA LEU A 61 1.79 23.96 4.23
C LEU A 61 2.46 22.61 4.53
N VAL A 62 1.94 21.93 5.55
CA VAL A 62 2.31 20.56 5.88
C VAL A 62 1.14 19.62 5.56
N LEU A 63 1.40 18.60 4.75
CA LEU A 63 0.42 17.60 4.39
C LEU A 63 0.48 16.43 5.37
N VAL A 64 -0.69 16.04 5.91
CA VAL A 64 -0.83 14.97 6.90
C VAL A 64 -1.97 14.02 6.54
N THR A 65 -1.94 12.80 7.07
CA THR A 65 -3.07 11.87 7.03
C THR A 65 -3.56 11.59 8.45
N LYS A 66 -4.87 11.48 8.65
CA LYS A 66 -5.42 11.28 10.00
C LYS A 66 -5.05 9.93 10.61
N LYS A 67 -4.86 8.89 9.78
CA LYS A 67 -4.55 7.54 10.27
C LYS A 67 -3.07 7.34 10.60
N PHE A 68 -2.17 8.07 9.97
CA PHE A 68 -0.73 7.85 10.11
C PHE A 68 -0.06 8.90 10.99
N ASN A 69 -0.49 10.16 10.89
CA ASN A 69 0.11 11.25 11.66
C ASN A 69 -0.67 11.47 12.97
N ARG A 70 0.05 11.75 14.03
CA ARG A 70 -0.53 12.00 15.35
C ARG A 70 -1.18 13.37 15.42
N LEU A 71 -2.28 13.47 16.15
CA LEU A 71 -2.97 14.75 16.39
C LEU A 71 -2.07 15.77 17.11
N GLU A 72 -1.22 15.28 18.02
CA GLU A 72 -0.23 16.10 18.75
C GLU A 72 0.76 16.79 17.80
N THR A 73 1.13 16.12 16.69
CA THR A 73 1.96 16.71 15.64
C THR A 73 1.24 17.88 14.98
N VAL A 74 -0.05 17.73 14.68
CA VAL A 74 -0.86 18.79 14.07
C VAL A 74 -0.98 20.00 15.02
N HIS A 75 -1.27 19.77 16.30
CA HIS A 75 -1.34 20.84 17.30
C HIS A 75 0.01 21.55 17.50
N ALA A 76 1.12 20.81 17.45
CA ALA A 76 2.44 21.41 17.54
C ALA A 76 2.76 22.30 16.33
N LEU A 77 2.39 21.87 15.11
CA LEU A 77 2.51 22.69 13.91
C LEU A 77 1.68 23.97 14.01
N GLU A 78 0.43 23.89 14.49
CA GLU A 78 -0.44 25.06 14.74
C GLU A 78 0.20 26.04 15.73
N THR A 79 0.81 25.52 16.82
CA THR A 79 1.51 26.32 17.80
C THR A 79 2.72 27.08 17.21
N LEU A 80 3.36 26.48 16.21
CA LEU A 80 4.46 27.09 15.45
C LEU A 80 3.96 28.02 14.33
N GLY A 81 2.64 28.21 14.18
CA GLY A 81 2.03 29.00 13.12
C GLY A 81 2.13 28.37 11.73
N ILE A 82 2.36 27.05 11.65
CA ILE A 82 2.49 26.31 10.40
C ILE A 82 1.13 25.66 10.07
N SER A 83 0.57 26.00 8.90
CA SER A 83 -0.69 25.43 8.44
C SER A 83 -0.55 23.95 8.05
N SER A 84 -1.56 23.15 8.36
CA SER A 84 -1.61 21.75 7.94
C SER A 84 -2.87 21.44 7.12
N TYR A 85 -2.79 20.43 6.24
CA TYR A 85 -3.91 19.90 5.48
C TYR A 85 -3.98 18.39 5.64
N ALA A 86 -5.10 17.89 6.16
CA ALA A 86 -5.29 16.50 6.50
C ALA A 86 -6.18 15.76 5.49
N THR A 87 -5.80 14.52 5.15
CA THR A 87 -6.59 13.61 4.32
C THR A 87 -6.90 12.32 5.08
N ASP A 88 -7.99 11.64 4.70
CA ASP A 88 -8.41 10.38 5.32
C ASP A 88 -9.33 9.57 4.38
N PRO A 89 -8.87 9.14 3.20
CA PRO A 89 -9.70 8.38 2.28
C PRO A 89 -9.83 6.91 2.72
N HIS A 90 -11.07 6.38 2.67
CA HIS A 90 -11.44 5.01 3.01
C HIS A 90 -11.83 4.16 1.80
N THR A 91 -12.04 4.79 0.66
CA THR A 91 -12.41 4.14 -0.60
C THR A 91 -11.57 4.67 -1.75
N VAL A 92 -11.55 3.96 -2.87
CA VAL A 92 -10.84 4.40 -4.08
C VAL A 92 -11.47 5.69 -4.64
N ASP A 93 -12.81 5.84 -4.56
CA ASP A 93 -13.47 7.09 -4.96
C ASP A 93 -13.07 8.26 -4.07
N GLU A 94 -12.91 8.02 -2.77
CA GLU A 94 -12.41 9.03 -1.85
C GLU A 94 -10.94 9.38 -2.10
N ILE A 95 -10.10 8.43 -2.55
CA ILE A 95 -8.73 8.71 -2.99
C ILE A 95 -8.74 9.65 -4.19
N ILE A 96 -9.60 9.39 -5.19
CA ILE A 96 -9.77 10.25 -6.37
C ILE A 96 -10.21 11.65 -5.94
N ALA A 97 -11.26 11.73 -5.12
CA ALA A 97 -11.79 13.01 -4.64
C ALA A 97 -10.77 13.78 -3.79
N SER A 98 -10.03 13.07 -2.92
CA SER A 98 -8.98 13.64 -2.08
C SER A 98 -7.81 14.19 -2.91
N SER A 99 -7.39 13.47 -3.95
CA SER A 99 -6.32 13.91 -4.86
C SER A 99 -6.72 15.18 -5.60
N LYS A 100 -7.97 15.25 -6.10
CA LYS A 100 -8.51 16.45 -6.73
C LYS A 100 -8.58 17.63 -5.77
N LYS A 101 -9.10 17.39 -4.55
CA LYS A 101 -9.21 18.45 -3.53
C LYS A 101 -7.83 18.95 -3.06
N LEU A 102 -6.84 18.06 -2.95
CA LEU A 102 -5.47 18.45 -2.64
C LEU A 102 -4.89 19.33 -3.77
N ALA A 103 -5.16 19.01 -5.02
CA ALA A 103 -4.75 19.83 -6.16
C ALA A 103 -5.34 21.24 -6.09
N ASP A 104 -6.63 21.38 -5.75
CA ASP A 104 -7.29 22.68 -5.56
C ASP A 104 -6.57 23.48 -4.45
N VAL A 105 -6.28 22.86 -3.32
CA VAL A 105 -5.55 23.49 -2.18
C VAL A 105 -4.16 23.93 -2.62
N LEU A 106 -3.48 23.15 -3.44
CA LEU A 106 -2.14 23.44 -3.94
C LEU A 106 -2.09 24.40 -5.12
N GLY A 107 -3.25 24.80 -5.66
CA GLY A 107 -3.37 25.73 -6.79
C GLY A 107 -3.13 25.10 -8.16
N ALA A 108 -3.37 23.80 -8.29
CA ALA A 108 -3.24 23.03 -9.53
C ALA A 108 -4.54 22.28 -9.91
N PRO A 109 -5.71 22.96 -9.96
CA PRO A 109 -7.01 22.30 -10.14
C PRO A 109 -7.11 21.51 -11.45
N GLU A 110 -6.49 22.00 -12.54
CA GLU A 110 -6.49 21.31 -13.84
C GLU A 110 -5.74 19.98 -13.77
N ALA A 111 -4.57 19.94 -13.12
CA ALA A 111 -3.82 18.71 -12.92
C ALA A 111 -4.62 17.71 -12.06
N GLY A 112 -5.29 18.19 -11.01
CA GLY A 112 -6.16 17.36 -10.18
C GLY A 112 -7.35 16.79 -10.95
N ALA A 113 -7.98 17.59 -11.81
CA ALA A 113 -9.08 17.13 -12.66
C ALA A 113 -8.60 16.05 -13.65
N SER A 114 -7.46 16.28 -14.32
CA SER A 114 -6.88 15.33 -15.27
C SER A 114 -6.52 13.99 -14.62
N ILE A 115 -5.93 14.00 -13.42
CA ILE A 115 -5.62 12.79 -12.67
C ILE A 115 -6.90 12.04 -12.29
N ALA A 116 -7.90 12.76 -11.77
CA ALA A 116 -9.17 12.16 -11.38
C ALA A 116 -9.88 11.49 -12.58
N GLU A 117 -9.91 12.17 -13.72
CA GLU A 117 -10.49 11.64 -14.97
C GLU A 117 -9.73 10.40 -15.46
N ALA A 118 -8.40 10.44 -15.47
CA ALA A 118 -7.58 9.29 -15.86
C ALA A 118 -7.83 8.09 -14.93
N MET A 119 -7.85 8.28 -13.62
CA MET A 119 -8.14 7.21 -12.66
C MET A 119 -9.53 6.62 -12.90
N GLN A 120 -10.55 7.43 -13.10
CA GLN A 120 -11.92 6.99 -13.37
C GLN A 120 -12.02 6.22 -14.68
N GLN A 121 -11.34 6.67 -15.74
CA GLN A 121 -11.32 6.01 -17.03
C GLN A 121 -10.68 4.60 -16.94
N HIS A 122 -9.54 4.49 -16.25
CA HIS A 122 -8.89 3.21 -16.02
C HIS A 122 -9.78 2.22 -15.25
N LEU A 123 -10.45 2.68 -14.19
CA LEU A 123 -11.38 1.86 -13.41
C LEU A 123 -12.62 1.47 -14.23
N SER A 124 -13.14 2.36 -15.07
CA SER A 124 -14.27 2.04 -15.96
C SER A 124 -13.89 0.99 -16.99
N ASN A 125 -12.75 1.15 -17.65
CA ASN A 125 -12.24 0.17 -18.60
C ASN A 125 -12.02 -1.19 -17.94
N LEU A 126 -11.49 -1.21 -16.72
CA LEU A 126 -11.32 -2.44 -15.95
C LEU A 126 -12.65 -3.11 -15.66
N GLN A 127 -13.66 -2.35 -15.23
CA GLN A 127 -15.00 -2.85 -14.95
C GLN A 127 -15.68 -3.47 -16.18
N GLU A 128 -15.44 -2.94 -17.39
CA GLU A 128 -15.93 -3.54 -18.64
C GLU A 128 -15.38 -4.95 -18.88
N HIS A 129 -14.14 -5.22 -18.47
CA HIS A 129 -13.51 -6.53 -18.63
C HIS A 129 -13.97 -7.56 -17.60
N ILE A 130 -14.12 -7.14 -16.35
CA ILE A 130 -14.32 -8.09 -15.24
C ILE A 130 -15.69 -7.99 -14.57
N GLY A 131 -16.51 -6.97 -14.86
CA GLY A 131 -17.74 -6.68 -14.12
C GLY A 131 -18.81 -7.76 -14.17
N ALA A 132 -18.81 -8.61 -15.20
CA ALA A 132 -19.72 -9.75 -15.32
C ALA A 132 -19.16 -11.06 -14.72
N LEU A 133 -17.92 -11.06 -14.24
CA LEU A 133 -17.27 -12.25 -13.71
C LEU A 133 -17.57 -12.44 -12.22
N PRO A 134 -17.68 -13.69 -11.74
CA PRO A 134 -17.82 -13.93 -10.32
C PRO A 134 -16.54 -13.48 -9.58
N PRO A 135 -16.68 -12.78 -8.44
CA PRO A 135 -15.53 -12.32 -7.69
C PRO A 135 -14.73 -13.49 -7.12
N LYS A 136 -13.40 -13.35 -7.12
CA LYS A 136 -12.50 -14.31 -6.46
C LYS A 136 -12.47 -14.07 -4.97
N ARG A 137 -12.52 -15.12 -4.16
CA ARG A 137 -12.39 -15.05 -2.71
C ARG A 137 -10.92 -14.98 -2.35
N VAL A 138 -10.48 -13.89 -1.71
CA VAL A 138 -9.06 -13.64 -1.45
C VAL A 138 -8.79 -13.41 0.02
N LEU A 139 -7.60 -13.82 0.47
CA LEU A 139 -6.99 -13.36 1.70
C LEU A 139 -5.86 -12.39 1.34
N PHE A 140 -6.02 -11.12 1.68
CA PHE A 140 -4.93 -10.14 1.58
C PHE A 140 -4.04 -10.25 2.82
N ILE A 141 -2.75 -10.47 2.62
CA ILE A 141 -1.78 -10.66 3.69
C ILE A 141 -0.93 -9.40 3.84
N VAL A 142 -1.16 -8.67 4.94
CA VAL A 142 -0.37 -7.50 5.33
C VAL A 142 0.90 -7.95 6.07
N TRP A 143 0.74 -8.93 6.96
CA TRP A 143 1.81 -9.45 7.80
C TRP A 143 1.59 -10.93 8.10
N THR A 144 2.66 -11.70 8.20
CA THR A 144 2.57 -13.16 8.35
C THR A 144 2.69 -13.67 9.79
N GLN A 145 3.35 -12.92 10.69
CA GLN A 145 3.58 -13.32 12.09
C GLN A 145 3.58 -12.09 13.02
N PRO A 146 2.44 -11.77 13.69
CA PRO A 146 1.14 -12.44 13.59
C PRO A 146 0.53 -12.27 12.19
N LEU A 147 -0.37 -13.19 11.79
CA LEU A 147 -1.08 -13.05 10.52
C LEU A 147 -2.08 -11.90 10.61
N ILE A 148 -1.86 -10.86 9.81
CA ILE A 148 -2.70 -9.66 9.75
C ILE A 148 -3.24 -9.51 8.34
N SER A 149 -4.53 -9.24 8.25
CA SER A 149 -5.23 -8.97 7.00
C SER A 149 -5.87 -7.57 7.00
N VAL A 150 -6.73 -7.30 6.04
CA VAL A 150 -7.45 -6.04 5.89
C VAL A 150 -8.93 -6.20 6.20
N GLY A 151 -9.48 -5.24 6.92
CA GLY A 151 -10.90 -5.17 7.23
C GLY A 151 -11.71 -4.46 6.14
N LYS A 152 -13.03 -4.66 6.18
CA LYS A 152 -13.97 -4.23 5.13
C LYS A 152 -14.12 -2.71 4.98
N GLY A 153 -13.76 -1.93 6.00
CA GLY A 153 -13.83 -0.45 5.99
C GLY A 153 -12.59 0.23 5.41
N THR A 154 -11.62 -0.53 4.88
CA THR A 154 -10.38 0.03 4.35
C THR A 154 -10.45 0.28 2.85
N PHE A 155 -9.68 1.26 2.36
CA PHE A 155 -9.52 1.49 0.92
C PHE A 155 -8.90 0.29 0.19
N ILE A 156 -8.12 -0.55 0.89
CA ILE A 156 -7.58 -1.79 0.32
C ILE A 156 -8.71 -2.79 0.04
N ALA A 157 -9.66 -2.94 0.97
CA ALA A 157 -10.83 -3.80 0.72
C ALA A 157 -11.67 -3.30 -0.46
N ASP A 158 -11.79 -1.97 -0.64
CA ASP A 158 -12.42 -1.39 -1.82
C ASP A 158 -11.61 -1.66 -3.09
N ALA A 159 -10.28 -1.54 -3.04
CA ALA A 159 -9.39 -1.87 -4.14
C ALA A 159 -9.52 -3.35 -4.57
N LEU A 160 -9.60 -4.28 -3.60
CA LEU A 160 -9.86 -5.70 -3.88
C LEU A 160 -11.18 -5.88 -4.63
N ARG A 161 -12.28 -5.22 -4.18
CA ARG A 161 -13.58 -5.30 -4.86
C ARG A 161 -13.51 -4.79 -6.30
N ARG A 162 -12.81 -3.69 -6.53
CA ARG A 162 -12.63 -3.12 -7.89
C ARG A 162 -11.78 -4.00 -8.79
N ALA A 163 -10.91 -4.82 -8.22
CA ALA A 163 -10.15 -5.84 -8.95
C ALA A 163 -10.93 -7.15 -9.19
N GLY A 164 -12.22 -7.19 -8.89
CA GLY A 164 -13.04 -8.41 -9.03
C GLY A 164 -12.75 -9.46 -7.95
N ALA A 165 -12.39 -9.02 -6.74
CA ALA A 165 -12.14 -9.88 -5.60
C ALA A 165 -13.07 -9.53 -4.42
N VAL A 166 -13.20 -10.48 -3.49
CA VAL A 166 -13.85 -10.28 -2.20
C VAL A 166 -12.96 -10.84 -1.10
N SER A 167 -12.68 -10.04 -0.07
CA SER A 167 -11.93 -10.52 1.10
C SER A 167 -12.71 -11.61 1.81
N VAL A 168 -12.04 -12.71 2.20
CA VAL A 168 -12.64 -13.74 3.06
C VAL A 168 -12.72 -13.29 4.52
N VAL A 169 -12.04 -12.20 4.88
CA VAL A 169 -12.03 -11.62 6.22
C VAL A 169 -13.16 -10.59 6.33
N ASP A 170 -14.17 -10.88 7.17
CA ASP A 170 -15.27 -9.98 7.47
C ASP A 170 -15.04 -9.35 8.85
N SER A 171 -14.31 -8.26 8.89
CA SER A 171 -13.99 -7.53 10.13
C SER A 171 -14.19 -6.04 9.97
N GLU A 172 -14.72 -5.40 11.03
CA GLU A 172 -14.80 -3.93 11.13
C GLU A 172 -13.47 -3.30 11.56
N GLN A 173 -12.54 -4.08 12.10
CA GLN A 173 -11.19 -3.60 12.40
C GLN A 173 -10.43 -3.39 11.10
N ASP A 174 -9.69 -2.30 10.97
CA ASP A 174 -8.91 -2.01 9.78
C ASP A 174 -7.84 -3.09 9.50
N TRP A 175 -7.21 -3.58 10.56
CA TRP A 175 -6.09 -4.54 10.51
C TRP A 175 -6.36 -5.73 11.45
N PRO A 176 -7.30 -6.61 11.11
CA PRO A 176 -7.63 -7.74 11.95
C PRO A 176 -6.51 -8.79 11.95
N GLN A 177 -6.21 -9.31 13.14
CA GLN A 177 -5.42 -10.52 13.26
C GLN A 177 -6.33 -11.72 12.96
N VAL A 178 -5.84 -12.63 12.12
CA VAL A 178 -6.55 -13.83 11.66
C VAL A 178 -5.77 -15.07 12.09
N SER A 179 -6.47 -16.11 12.56
CA SER A 179 -5.81 -17.38 12.85
C SER A 179 -5.67 -18.24 11.58
N LEU A 180 -4.64 -19.10 11.55
CA LEU A 180 -4.47 -20.04 10.45
C LEU A 180 -5.64 -21.04 10.36
N GLU A 181 -6.23 -21.40 11.50
CA GLU A 181 -7.43 -22.26 11.56
C GLU A 181 -8.63 -21.61 10.87
N GLU A 182 -8.79 -20.30 11.05
CA GLU A 182 -9.83 -19.55 10.37
C GLU A 182 -9.58 -19.48 8.87
N VAL A 183 -8.34 -19.23 8.44
CA VAL A 183 -7.96 -19.26 7.01
C VAL A 183 -8.23 -20.62 6.41
N ALA A 184 -7.88 -21.70 7.12
CA ALA A 184 -8.14 -23.07 6.70
C ALA A 184 -9.65 -23.38 6.59
N ARG A 185 -10.46 -22.82 7.47
CA ARG A 185 -11.93 -22.95 7.41
C ARG A 185 -12.53 -22.15 6.25
N LEU A 186 -11.98 -20.95 5.99
CA LEU A 186 -12.47 -20.04 4.95
C LEU A 186 -12.05 -20.45 3.54
N GLN A 187 -10.90 -21.13 3.39
CA GLN A 187 -10.35 -21.58 2.10
C GLN A 187 -10.43 -20.51 1.01
N PRO A 188 -9.59 -19.47 1.04
CA PRO A 188 -9.56 -18.46 -0.01
C PRO A 188 -9.12 -19.07 -1.34
N ASP A 189 -9.63 -18.52 -2.46
CA ASP A 189 -9.22 -18.92 -3.80
C ASP A 189 -7.78 -18.50 -4.09
N PHE A 190 -7.39 -17.31 -3.59
CA PHE A 190 -6.05 -16.73 -3.75
C PHE A 190 -5.55 -16.12 -2.45
N LEU A 191 -4.23 -16.17 -2.27
CA LEU A 191 -3.52 -15.33 -1.30
C LEU A 191 -2.91 -14.14 -2.03
N VAL A 192 -3.17 -12.92 -1.54
CA VAL A 192 -2.72 -11.68 -2.18
C VAL A 192 -1.67 -11.02 -1.30
N PHE A 193 -0.53 -10.67 -1.91
CA PHE A 193 0.58 -9.98 -1.26
C PHE A 193 0.86 -8.66 -1.97
N ALA A 194 1.19 -7.63 -1.19
CA ALA A 194 1.77 -6.40 -1.71
C ALA A 194 3.29 -6.46 -1.53
N ASP A 195 4.04 -6.34 -2.63
CA ASP A 195 5.50 -6.39 -2.61
C ASP A 195 6.08 -5.28 -3.49
N SER A 196 7.26 -4.78 -3.12
CA SER A 196 8.02 -3.83 -3.93
C SER A 196 8.53 -4.45 -5.24
N HIS A 197 8.58 -5.77 -5.32
CA HIS A 197 9.00 -6.53 -6.50
C HIS A 197 7.86 -7.48 -6.90
N SER A 198 7.14 -7.15 -7.96
CA SER A 198 5.97 -7.90 -8.47
C SER A 198 6.34 -9.22 -9.18
N ASP A 199 7.39 -9.92 -8.71
CA ASP A 199 7.77 -11.22 -9.23
C ASP A 199 7.18 -12.35 -8.38
N SER A 200 6.74 -13.42 -9.06
CA SER A 200 6.22 -14.66 -8.46
C SER A 200 7.22 -15.39 -7.52
N ALA A 201 8.41 -14.86 -7.40
CA ALA A 201 9.48 -15.29 -6.49
C ALA A 201 9.57 -14.44 -5.21
N SER A 202 8.51 -13.67 -4.88
CA SER A 202 8.49 -12.85 -3.66
C SER A 202 8.95 -13.65 -2.44
N PRO A 203 9.91 -13.13 -1.65
CA PRO A 203 10.36 -13.76 -0.41
C PRO A 203 9.21 -14.07 0.54
N ALA A 204 8.15 -13.24 0.54
CA ALA A 204 6.96 -13.46 1.37
C ALA A 204 6.19 -14.72 0.97
N VAL A 205 6.02 -14.97 -0.34
CA VAL A 205 5.37 -16.18 -0.87
C VAL A 205 6.19 -17.43 -0.55
N GLN A 206 7.52 -17.36 -0.73
CA GLN A 206 8.41 -18.48 -0.43
C GLN A 206 8.42 -18.79 1.07
N ALA A 207 8.48 -17.77 1.91
CA ALA A 207 8.46 -17.93 3.36
C ALA A 207 7.14 -18.57 3.82
N LEU A 208 5.99 -18.11 3.29
CA LEU A 208 4.69 -18.66 3.67
C LEU A 208 4.58 -20.15 3.37
N ALA A 209 5.05 -20.59 2.20
CA ALA A 209 4.97 -22.00 1.80
C ALA A 209 5.80 -22.93 2.72
N THR A 210 6.77 -22.38 3.45
CA THR A 210 7.61 -23.13 4.41
C THR A 210 7.10 -23.06 5.85
N LEU A 211 6.13 -22.19 6.14
CA LEU A 211 5.59 -22.08 7.50
C LEU A 211 4.72 -23.29 7.86
N PRO A 212 4.86 -23.83 9.09
CA PRO A 212 4.05 -24.96 9.53
C PRO A 212 2.55 -24.67 9.45
N GLY A 213 1.79 -25.66 8.96
CA GLY A 213 0.33 -25.61 8.92
C GLY A 213 -0.28 -24.96 7.67
N TRP A 214 0.48 -24.20 6.87
CA TRP A 214 -0.07 -23.55 5.67
C TRP A 214 -0.41 -24.52 4.54
N SER A 215 0.11 -25.76 4.59
CA SER A 215 -0.20 -26.80 3.59
C SER A 215 -1.68 -27.24 3.57
N ILE A 216 -2.45 -26.93 4.63
CA ILE A 216 -3.89 -27.20 4.71
C ILE A 216 -4.74 -26.20 3.90
N VAL A 217 -4.16 -25.10 3.46
CA VAL A 217 -4.83 -24.06 2.67
C VAL A 217 -4.68 -24.41 1.18
N ASP A 218 -5.77 -24.67 0.50
CA ASP A 218 -5.78 -25.10 -0.91
C ASP A 218 -5.05 -24.14 -1.84
N ALA A 219 -5.14 -22.84 -1.59
CA ALA A 219 -4.43 -21.82 -2.35
C ALA A 219 -2.91 -21.99 -2.29
N VAL A 220 -2.37 -22.45 -1.16
CA VAL A 220 -0.93 -22.74 -0.98
C VAL A 220 -0.54 -24.00 -1.76
N GLY A 221 -1.31 -25.08 -1.62
CA GLY A 221 -1.07 -26.33 -2.33
C GLY A 221 -1.10 -26.18 -3.86
N HIS A 222 -1.99 -25.34 -4.37
CA HIS A 222 -2.14 -25.05 -5.79
C HIS A 222 -1.35 -23.83 -6.28
N ARG A 223 -0.54 -23.20 -5.41
CA ARG A 223 0.26 -22.00 -5.71
C ARG A 223 -0.56 -20.85 -6.29
N ARG A 224 -1.79 -20.65 -5.78
CA ARG A 224 -2.66 -19.56 -6.19
C ARG A 224 -2.32 -18.30 -5.39
N PHE A 225 -1.25 -17.63 -5.80
CA PHE A 225 -0.77 -16.40 -5.24
C PHE A 225 -0.94 -15.28 -6.25
N ALA A 226 -1.35 -14.10 -5.77
CA ALA A 226 -1.26 -12.85 -6.50
C ALA A 226 -0.30 -11.91 -5.76
N VAL A 227 0.75 -11.49 -6.45
CA VAL A 227 1.73 -10.55 -5.93
C VAL A 227 1.61 -9.26 -6.71
N ILE A 228 1.24 -8.18 -6.03
CA ILE A 228 0.98 -6.88 -6.65
C ILE A 228 1.90 -5.82 -6.08
N SER A 229 2.00 -4.70 -6.78
CA SER A 229 2.77 -3.55 -6.32
C SER A 229 2.29 -3.06 -4.95
N GLU A 230 3.24 -2.66 -4.10
CA GLU A 230 2.98 -1.97 -2.82
C GLU A 230 2.15 -0.69 -2.96
N ALA A 231 1.94 -0.18 -4.18
CA ALA A 231 1.05 0.94 -4.45
C ALA A 231 -0.37 0.72 -3.88
N VAL A 232 -0.80 -0.54 -3.72
CA VAL A 232 -2.08 -0.88 -3.09
C VAL A 232 -2.15 -0.46 -1.62
N ASN A 233 -1.02 -0.33 -0.94
CA ASN A 233 -0.94 0.08 0.47
C ASN A 233 -0.98 1.60 0.65
N ARG A 234 -0.96 2.36 -0.44
CA ARG A 234 -0.87 3.83 -0.42
C ARG A 234 -2.12 4.45 -1.06
N PRO A 235 -2.91 5.23 -0.30
CA PRO A 235 -4.06 5.95 -0.84
C PRO A 235 -3.60 7.15 -1.71
N ALA A 236 -3.06 6.84 -2.89
CA ALA A 236 -2.50 7.78 -3.88
C ALA A 236 -2.95 7.37 -5.29
N PRO A 237 -2.81 8.22 -6.31
CA PRO A 237 -3.27 7.92 -7.68
C PRO A 237 -2.75 6.60 -8.25
N ARG A 238 -1.56 6.18 -7.86
CA ARG A 238 -0.93 4.93 -8.32
C ARG A 238 -1.66 3.66 -7.88
N ILE A 239 -2.60 3.73 -6.94
CA ILE A 239 -3.39 2.57 -6.49
C ILE A 239 -4.14 1.91 -7.66
N VAL A 240 -4.54 2.67 -8.68
CA VAL A 240 -5.28 2.16 -9.84
C VAL A 240 -4.45 1.13 -10.59
N SER A 241 -3.15 1.35 -10.77
CA SER A 241 -2.27 0.36 -11.43
C SER A 241 -2.15 -0.94 -10.63
N ALA A 242 -2.16 -0.88 -9.30
CA ALA A 242 -2.15 -2.09 -8.47
C ALA A 242 -3.49 -2.85 -8.56
N ILE A 243 -4.62 -2.13 -8.67
CA ILE A 243 -5.95 -2.72 -8.89
C ILE A 243 -6.00 -3.45 -10.24
N GLU A 244 -5.50 -2.82 -11.31
CA GLU A 244 -5.45 -3.42 -12.65
C GLU A 244 -4.56 -4.66 -12.68
N ASP A 245 -3.39 -4.60 -12.05
CA ASP A 245 -2.46 -5.74 -11.95
C ASP A 245 -3.12 -6.91 -11.19
N LEU A 246 -3.77 -6.64 -10.07
CA LEU A 246 -4.51 -7.66 -9.33
C LEU A 246 -5.61 -8.30 -10.18
N ALA A 247 -6.40 -7.49 -10.88
CA ALA A 247 -7.47 -8.00 -11.73
C ALA A 247 -6.95 -8.92 -12.83
N ARG A 248 -5.83 -8.57 -13.48
CA ARG A 248 -5.19 -9.44 -14.49
C ARG A 248 -4.72 -10.77 -13.90
N GLN A 249 -4.17 -10.75 -12.70
CA GLN A 249 -3.72 -11.98 -12.03
C GLN A 249 -4.87 -12.87 -11.58
N LEU A 250 -6.00 -12.29 -11.15
CA LEU A 250 -7.18 -13.04 -10.71
C LEU A 250 -8.07 -13.52 -11.87
N HIS A 251 -8.10 -12.77 -12.98
CA HIS A 251 -8.99 -12.98 -14.11
C HIS A 251 -8.25 -12.97 -15.47
N PRO A 252 -7.16 -13.73 -15.64
CA PRO A 252 -6.31 -13.65 -16.83
C PRO A 252 -7.07 -13.85 -18.15
N ASP A 253 -8.10 -14.70 -18.15
CA ASP A 253 -8.91 -15.00 -19.33
C ASP A 253 -9.68 -13.76 -19.84
N ALA A 254 -10.05 -12.83 -18.96
CA ALA A 254 -10.74 -11.60 -19.33
C ALA A 254 -9.85 -10.64 -20.13
N PHE A 255 -8.54 -10.78 -20.02
CA PHE A 255 -7.55 -9.95 -20.73
C PHE A 255 -6.86 -10.68 -21.88
N GLY A 256 -7.33 -11.88 -22.24
CA GLY A 256 -6.71 -12.71 -23.27
C GLY A 256 -5.32 -13.26 -22.88
N GLU A 257 -4.96 -13.16 -21.61
CA GLU A 257 -3.70 -13.66 -21.07
C GLU A 257 -3.84 -15.16 -20.72
N LYS A 258 -2.90 -15.97 -21.18
CA LYS A 258 -2.84 -17.37 -20.71
C LYS A 258 -2.41 -17.37 -19.24
N PRO A 259 -3.05 -18.16 -18.35
CA PRO A 259 -2.62 -18.26 -16.96
C PRO A 259 -1.13 -18.62 -16.92
N LYS A 260 -0.36 -17.83 -16.20
CA LYS A 260 1.07 -18.10 -15.95
C LYS A 260 1.17 -19.37 -15.10
N ASN A 261 1.17 -20.54 -15.77
CA ASN A 261 1.45 -21.80 -15.13
C ASN A 261 2.91 -21.77 -14.67
N CYS A 262 3.14 -21.58 -13.38
CA CYS A 262 4.45 -21.75 -12.75
C CYS A 262 4.90 -23.22 -12.79
N LYS A 263 5.12 -23.75 -13.99
CA LYS A 263 5.93 -24.95 -14.19
C LYS A 263 7.40 -24.54 -14.21
N GLY A 264 7.95 -24.20 -13.06
CA GLY A 264 9.38 -24.15 -12.87
C GLY A 264 9.95 -25.56 -12.98
N LYS A 265 10.52 -25.92 -14.13
CA LYS A 265 11.46 -27.02 -14.20
C LYS A 265 12.60 -26.73 -13.24
N MET A 266 12.76 -27.57 -12.24
CA MET A 266 14.05 -27.72 -11.54
C MET A 266 15.06 -28.28 -12.54
N GLU A 267 15.74 -27.46 -13.28
CA GLU A 267 17.01 -27.83 -13.86
C GLU A 267 18.08 -27.66 -12.77
N LYS A 268 18.65 -28.81 -12.40
CA LYS A 268 19.84 -28.86 -11.53
C LYS A 268 21.02 -28.28 -12.32
N GLU A 269 21.32 -27.03 -12.13
CA GLU A 269 22.65 -26.49 -12.48
C GLU A 269 23.59 -26.65 -11.29
N ASN A 270 24.46 -27.67 -11.42
CA ASN A 270 25.70 -27.78 -10.65
C ASN A 270 26.70 -26.77 -11.23
N SER A 271 26.87 -25.64 -10.58
CA SER A 271 28.04 -24.76 -10.77
C SER A 271 28.35 -24.04 -9.46
N PRO A 272 29.65 -23.97 -9.07
CA PRO A 272 30.04 -23.42 -7.78
C PRO A 272 29.91 -21.88 -7.73
N PRO A 273 29.66 -21.30 -6.55
CA PRO A 273 29.36 -19.87 -6.44
C PRO A 273 30.60 -19.01 -6.59
N SER A 274 30.62 -18.16 -7.60
CA SER A 274 31.53 -17.02 -7.65
C SER A 274 31.01 -15.93 -6.74
N GLN A 275 31.87 -15.46 -5.84
CA GLN A 275 31.64 -14.39 -4.89
C GLN A 275 31.22 -13.10 -5.61
N ARG A 276 29.95 -12.72 -5.45
CA ARG A 276 29.51 -11.33 -5.62
C ARG A 276 28.96 -10.84 -4.30
N ARG A 277 29.53 -9.73 -3.84
CA ARG A 277 29.13 -9.03 -2.63
C ARG A 277 27.66 -8.66 -2.73
N ALA A 278 26.84 -9.21 -1.83
CA ALA A 278 25.48 -8.78 -1.58
C ALA A 278 25.55 -7.45 -0.85
N SER A 279 24.98 -6.40 -1.45
CA SER A 279 24.54 -5.23 -0.71
C SER A 279 23.28 -5.64 0.07
N HIS A 280 23.42 -5.71 1.37
CA HIS A 280 22.33 -5.88 2.30
C HIS A 280 21.50 -4.60 2.31
N ASP A 281 20.40 -4.56 1.57
CA ASP A 281 19.25 -3.73 1.91
C ASP A 281 18.27 -4.60 2.67
N SER A 282 18.47 -4.60 3.98
CA SER A 282 17.61 -5.24 4.95
C SER A 282 16.30 -4.47 5.03
N TYR A 283 15.21 -5.09 4.60
CA TYR A 283 13.85 -4.71 4.98
C TYR A 283 13.78 -4.78 6.52
N SER A 284 13.84 -3.63 7.18
CA SER A 284 13.77 -3.57 8.63
C SER A 284 12.34 -3.87 9.08
N PRO A 285 12.08 -4.86 9.95
CA PRO A 285 10.75 -5.12 10.51
C PRO A 285 10.14 -3.91 11.23
N HIS A 286 10.96 -2.94 11.62
CA HIS A 286 10.53 -1.71 12.30
C HIS A 286 9.73 -0.74 11.42
N ALA A 287 9.75 -0.88 10.10
CA ALA A 287 9.00 0.02 9.22
C ALA A 287 7.47 -0.17 9.32
N LEU A 288 7.00 -1.35 9.73
CA LEU A 288 5.58 -1.65 9.91
C LEU A 288 5.10 -1.49 11.37
N GLU A 289 6.00 -1.44 12.36
CA GLU A 289 5.63 -1.14 13.75
C GLU A 289 4.92 0.21 13.87
N GLY A 290 5.22 1.17 12.99
CA GLY A 290 4.54 2.45 12.89
C GLY A 290 3.08 2.37 12.44
N TYR A 291 2.67 1.32 11.72
CA TYR A 291 1.30 1.13 11.24
C TYR A 291 0.41 0.36 12.22
N LEU A 292 1.00 -0.29 13.24
CA LEU A 292 0.31 -1.26 14.10
C LEU A 292 0.18 -0.83 15.56
N THR A 293 0.40 0.45 15.90
CA THR A 293 0.11 0.92 17.25
C THR A 293 -1.39 0.96 17.48
N ILE A 294 -1.94 -0.12 18.01
CA ILE A 294 -3.32 -0.22 18.49
C ILE A 294 -3.41 0.58 19.80
N PRO A 295 -4.27 1.61 19.91
CA PRO A 295 -4.54 2.23 21.20
C PRO A 295 -5.42 1.29 22.01
N GLY A 296 -4.91 0.73 23.09
CA GLY A 296 -5.69 0.03 24.09
C GLY A 296 -5.32 -1.42 24.36
N GLY A 297 -4.15 -1.67 24.92
CA GLY A 297 -3.82 -2.92 25.60
C GLY A 297 -3.24 -2.62 26.98
N GLN A 298 -4.08 -2.67 28.03
CA GLN A 298 -3.62 -2.70 29.41
C GLN A 298 -2.72 -3.90 29.60
N ALA A 299 -1.46 -3.65 29.97
CA ALA A 299 -0.56 -4.66 30.46
C ALA A 299 -1.13 -5.24 31.77
N CYS A 300 -1.56 -6.49 31.75
CA CYS A 300 -1.66 -7.29 32.96
C CYS A 300 -0.29 -7.93 33.21
N ALA A 301 0.39 -7.40 34.24
CA ALA A 301 1.47 -8.07 34.90
C ALA A 301 0.90 -9.28 35.69
N HIS A 302 1.38 -10.47 35.40
CA HIS A 302 1.70 -11.51 36.37
C HIS A 302 2.65 -12.52 35.72
#